data_8aa64a329489d3017404c260ef3d702f
#
_entry.id   8aa64a329489d3017404c260ef3d702f
#
_cell.length_a   1.000
_cell.length_b   1.000
_cell.length_c   1.000
_cell.angle_alpha   90.00
_cell.angle_beta   90.00
_cell.angle_gamma   90.00
#
_symmetry.space_group_name_H-M   'P 1'
#
loop_
_entity.id
_entity.type
_entity.pdbx_description
1 polymer ?
#
loop_
_entity_poly.entity_id
_entity_poly.type
_entity_poly.pdbx_seq_one_letter_code
_entity_poly.pdbx_strand_id
1 'polypeptide(L)'
;GKNYVERTVITAIKNDIAIYAIHTNLDNVFHGVNAAIADKLGLVNRAILQAKNNTLKKLFTFVPVEHAEKLRSAIFAAGAGHISNYSECSFNTKGEGTFKAGEGTNPFAGKIGERHTEEEIKLEMIFPGWLENNIRIAMMAAHPYEEVAYDIVSLENQNQQVGSGLIGDLPEPVDETGFLTLLKEKFNL
;
A
#
# COMPACT_ATOMS: atom_id res chain seq x y z
N GLY A 1 -1.92 -34.08 21.91
CA GLY A 1 -2.99 -33.71 20.97
C GLY A 1 -3.84 -34.88 20.57
N LYS A 2 -5.15 -34.70 20.46
CA LYS A 2 -6.10 -35.75 20.10
C LYS A 2 -6.10 -36.06 18.60
N ASN A 3 -5.77 -35.07 17.76
CA ASN A 3 -5.72 -35.20 16.31
C ASN A 3 -4.35 -34.76 15.75
N TYR A 4 -4.15 -34.88 14.43
CA TYR A 4 -2.86 -34.55 13.80
C TYR A 4 -2.55 -33.03 13.88
N VAL A 5 -3.55 -32.17 13.77
CA VAL A 5 -3.37 -30.70 13.85
C VAL A 5 -2.84 -30.33 15.24
N GLU A 6 -3.51 -30.80 16.29
CA GLU A 6 -3.07 -30.52 17.67
C GLU A 6 -1.65 -31.04 17.93
N ARG A 7 -1.33 -32.28 17.44
CA ARG A 7 0.02 -32.83 17.56
C ARG A 7 1.05 -31.97 16.84
N THR A 8 0.76 -31.52 15.63
CA THR A 8 1.64 -30.66 14.85
C THR A 8 1.90 -29.32 15.57
N VAL A 9 0.84 -28.66 16.06
CA VAL A 9 0.97 -27.39 16.80
C VAL A 9 1.79 -27.59 18.09
N ILE A 10 1.50 -28.64 18.86
CA ILE A 10 2.25 -28.95 20.09
C ILE A 10 3.74 -29.22 19.77
N THR A 11 4.01 -29.95 18.68
CA THR A 11 5.39 -30.23 18.26
C THR A 11 6.09 -28.95 17.85
N ALA A 12 5.45 -28.08 17.11
CA ALA A 12 6.01 -26.79 16.72
C ALA A 12 6.35 -25.93 17.95
N ILE A 13 5.43 -25.81 18.91
CA ILE A 13 5.67 -25.06 20.16
C ILE A 13 6.84 -25.65 20.93
N LYS A 14 6.91 -26.98 21.10
CA LYS A 14 7.97 -27.65 21.86
C LYS A 14 9.37 -27.50 21.23
N ASN A 15 9.45 -27.29 19.92
CA ASN A 15 10.70 -27.17 19.19
C ASN A 15 10.99 -25.73 18.73
N ASP A 16 10.24 -24.74 19.23
CA ASP A 16 10.36 -23.32 18.89
C ASP A 16 10.28 -23.05 17.37
N ILE A 17 9.34 -23.73 16.70
CA ILE A 17 9.10 -23.63 15.26
C ILE A 17 7.91 -22.70 15.01
N ALA A 18 8.12 -21.61 14.28
CA ALA A 18 7.03 -20.77 13.78
C ALA A 18 6.34 -21.44 12.59
N ILE A 19 4.99 -21.48 12.63
CA ILE A 19 4.17 -21.95 11.50
C ILE A 19 3.49 -20.74 10.88
N TYR A 20 3.72 -20.51 9.58
CA TYR A 20 3.08 -19.46 8.81
C TYR A 20 2.31 -20.04 7.63
N ALA A 21 0.99 -19.83 7.60
CA ALA A 21 0.12 -20.26 6.50
C ALA A 21 -0.31 -19.04 5.67
N ILE A 22 0.24 -18.91 4.47
CA ILE A 22 -0.04 -17.77 3.58
C ILE A 22 -1.35 -17.93 2.79
N HIS A 23 -1.85 -19.17 2.66
CA HIS A 23 -3.05 -19.54 1.93
C HIS A 23 -3.08 -18.87 0.53
N THR A 24 -4.16 -18.20 0.16
CA THR A 24 -4.38 -17.56 -1.16
C THR A 24 -3.73 -16.17 -1.30
N ASN A 25 -2.93 -15.71 -0.36
CA ASN A 25 -2.31 -14.37 -0.46
C ASN A 25 -1.39 -14.24 -1.69
N LEU A 26 -0.61 -15.29 -2.00
CA LEU A 26 0.26 -15.31 -3.18
C LEU A 26 -0.49 -15.40 -4.51
N ASP A 27 -1.75 -15.82 -4.50
CA ASP A 27 -2.60 -15.84 -5.68
C ASP A 27 -3.12 -14.44 -6.05
N ASN A 28 -3.08 -13.50 -5.10
CA ASN A 28 -3.64 -12.16 -5.21
C ASN A 28 -2.59 -11.05 -5.38
N VAL A 29 -1.34 -11.40 -5.67
CA VAL A 29 -0.28 -10.43 -5.95
C VAL A 29 0.34 -10.66 -7.31
N PHE A 30 0.70 -9.58 -8.02
CA PHE A 30 1.23 -9.65 -9.39
C PHE A 30 2.44 -10.59 -9.49
N HIS A 31 3.40 -10.50 -8.55
CA HIS A 31 4.61 -11.34 -8.51
C HIS A 31 4.44 -12.63 -7.70
N GLY A 32 3.21 -13.13 -7.57
CA GLY A 32 2.88 -14.35 -6.85
C GLY A 32 2.91 -15.62 -7.70
N VAL A 33 2.07 -16.59 -7.31
CA VAL A 33 1.98 -17.91 -7.97
C VAL A 33 1.59 -17.78 -9.46
N ASN A 34 0.66 -16.86 -9.77
CA ASN A 34 0.22 -16.65 -11.15
C ASN A 34 1.37 -16.13 -12.05
N ALA A 35 2.28 -15.32 -11.52
CA ALA A 35 3.47 -14.90 -12.27
C ALA A 35 4.40 -16.06 -12.55
N ALA A 36 4.63 -16.96 -11.58
CA ALA A 36 5.44 -18.16 -11.79
C ALA A 36 4.84 -19.11 -12.86
N ILE A 37 3.50 -19.22 -12.90
CA ILE A 37 2.79 -19.96 -13.96
C ILE A 37 2.99 -19.28 -15.31
N ALA A 38 2.81 -17.96 -15.38
CA ALA A 38 2.99 -17.16 -16.59
C ALA A 38 4.44 -17.22 -17.12
N ASP A 39 5.44 -17.23 -16.23
CA ASP A 39 6.85 -17.43 -16.60
C ASP A 39 7.08 -18.79 -17.25
N LYS A 40 6.52 -19.86 -16.66
CA LYS A 40 6.61 -21.21 -17.26
C LYS A 40 6.00 -21.29 -18.65
N LEU A 41 4.90 -20.59 -18.88
CA LEU A 41 4.21 -20.52 -20.18
C LEU A 41 4.83 -19.53 -21.15
N GLY A 42 5.76 -18.68 -20.70
CA GLY A 42 6.38 -17.65 -21.52
C GLY A 42 5.44 -16.50 -21.87
N LEU A 43 4.43 -16.22 -21.03
CA LEU A 43 3.47 -15.14 -21.30
C LEU A 43 4.15 -13.77 -21.29
N VAL A 44 3.76 -12.91 -22.23
CA VAL A 44 4.15 -11.50 -22.34
C VAL A 44 2.94 -10.58 -22.09
N ASN A 45 3.14 -9.26 -22.03
CA ASN A 45 2.07 -8.26 -21.84
C ASN A 45 1.15 -8.57 -20.65
N ARG A 46 1.73 -8.94 -19.53
CA ARG A 46 1.01 -9.43 -18.36
C ARG A 46 0.31 -8.31 -17.59
N ALA A 47 -0.90 -8.60 -17.10
CA ALA A 47 -1.67 -7.74 -16.20
C ALA A 47 -2.44 -8.60 -15.19
N ILE A 48 -2.85 -8.00 -14.07
CA ILE A 48 -3.83 -8.64 -13.16
C ILE A 48 -5.16 -8.80 -13.91
N LEU A 49 -5.72 -10.01 -13.89
CA LEU A 49 -6.99 -10.32 -14.56
C LEU A 49 -8.15 -9.57 -13.91
N GLN A 50 -8.23 -9.59 -12.59
CA GLN A 50 -9.25 -8.90 -11.81
C GLN A 50 -8.61 -8.13 -10.66
N ALA A 51 -8.38 -6.82 -10.87
CA ALA A 51 -7.82 -5.96 -9.84
C ALA A 51 -8.73 -5.91 -8.60
N LYS A 52 -8.13 -5.90 -7.43
CA LYS A 52 -8.85 -5.76 -6.16
C LYS A 52 -9.18 -4.29 -5.92
N ASN A 53 -10.46 -4.01 -5.66
CA ASN A 53 -10.92 -2.65 -5.37
C ASN A 53 -10.49 -2.17 -3.98
N ASN A 54 -10.50 -0.85 -3.77
CA ASN A 54 -10.24 -0.20 -2.49
C ASN A 54 -8.88 -0.54 -1.86
N THR A 55 -7.88 -0.86 -2.70
CA THR A 55 -6.52 -1.15 -2.25
C THR A 55 -5.63 0.07 -2.22
N LEU A 56 -6.04 1.17 -2.85
CA LEU A 56 -5.35 2.46 -2.84
C LEU A 56 -6.11 3.47 -1.99
N LYS A 57 -5.34 4.29 -1.28
CA LYS A 57 -5.84 5.41 -0.47
C LYS A 57 -5.09 6.68 -0.80
N LYS A 58 -5.67 7.82 -0.48
CA LYS A 58 -5.05 9.13 -0.60
C LYS A 58 -5.04 9.82 0.76
N LEU A 59 -3.87 10.26 1.17
CA LEU A 59 -3.67 11.11 2.33
C LEU A 59 -3.74 12.57 1.89
N PHE A 60 -4.43 13.37 2.69
CA PHE A 60 -4.35 14.82 2.73
C PHE A 60 -3.86 15.23 4.10
N THR A 61 -2.90 16.14 4.19
CA THR A 61 -2.48 16.76 5.44
C THR A 61 -2.04 18.19 5.21
N PHE A 62 -2.03 19.00 6.23
CA PHE A 62 -1.79 20.45 6.15
C PHE A 62 -0.66 20.79 7.10
N VAL A 63 0.37 21.47 6.62
CA VAL A 63 1.61 21.69 7.38
C VAL A 63 2.19 23.07 7.10
N PRO A 64 2.76 23.79 8.11
CA PRO A 64 3.48 25.04 7.86
C PRO A 64 4.52 24.88 6.77
N VAL A 65 4.67 25.89 5.94
CA VAL A 65 5.51 25.88 4.72
C VAL A 65 6.92 25.35 4.99
N GLU A 66 7.54 25.80 6.08
CA GLU A 66 8.91 25.43 6.47
C GLU A 66 9.09 23.96 6.88
N HIS A 67 8.00 23.30 7.29
CA HIS A 67 8.00 21.89 7.70
C HIS A 67 7.56 20.93 6.60
N ALA A 68 7.09 21.43 5.46
CA ALA A 68 6.49 20.62 4.40
C ALA A 68 7.47 19.58 3.82
N GLU A 69 8.73 19.95 3.61
CA GLU A 69 9.74 19.03 3.06
C GLU A 69 10.07 17.88 4.01
N LYS A 70 10.26 18.21 5.30
CA LYS A 70 10.53 17.20 6.33
C LYS A 70 9.39 16.20 6.45
N LEU A 71 8.15 16.71 6.49
CA LEU A 71 6.95 15.87 6.59
C LEU A 71 6.78 14.98 5.36
N ARG A 72 6.91 15.56 4.17
CA ARG A 72 6.80 14.85 2.89
C ARG A 72 7.81 13.69 2.80
N SER A 73 9.08 13.96 3.12
CA SER A 73 10.15 12.96 3.12
C SER A 73 9.87 11.81 4.10
N ALA A 74 9.35 12.11 5.29
CA ALA A 74 8.97 11.08 6.26
C ALA A 74 7.82 10.19 5.76
N ILE A 75 6.81 10.79 5.11
CA ILE A 75 5.68 10.06 4.54
C ILE A 75 6.11 9.20 3.34
N PHE A 76 7.02 9.69 2.48
CA PHE A 76 7.61 8.89 1.40
C PHE A 76 8.42 7.72 1.93
N ALA A 77 9.25 7.92 2.94
CA ALA A 77 10.01 6.85 3.58
C ALA A 77 9.10 5.76 4.20
N ALA A 78 7.88 6.11 4.60
CA ALA A 78 6.87 5.17 5.06
C ALA A 78 6.14 4.41 3.93
N GLY A 79 6.42 4.71 2.66
CA GLY A 79 5.95 4.00 1.47
C GLY A 79 4.82 4.68 0.69
N ALA A 80 4.53 5.96 0.96
CA ALA A 80 3.59 6.73 0.12
C ALA A 80 4.24 7.25 -1.16
N GLY A 81 3.43 7.75 -2.09
CA GLY A 81 3.88 8.47 -3.28
C GLY A 81 4.42 7.58 -4.40
N HIS A 82 4.01 6.31 -4.49
CA HIS A 82 4.37 5.45 -5.61
C HIS A 82 3.24 5.39 -6.64
N ILE A 83 3.54 5.71 -7.89
CA ILE A 83 2.62 5.62 -9.02
C ILE A 83 3.36 4.93 -10.17
N SER A 84 3.04 3.67 -10.43
CA SER A 84 3.77 2.85 -11.41
C SER A 84 5.28 2.85 -11.14
N ASN A 85 6.10 3.30 -12.08
CA ASN A 85 7.55 3.39 -11.97
C ASN A 85 8.06 4.71 -11.35
N TYR A 86 7.15 5.57 -10.89
CA TYR A 86 7.51 6.82 -10.24
C TYR A 86 7.41 6.70 -8.73
N SER A 87 8.38 7.24 -8.03
CA SER A 87 8.41 7.38 -6.57
C SER A 87 8.32 8.84 -6.17
N GLU A 88 8.06 9.08 -4.89
CA GLU A 88 8.01 10.42 -4.31
C GLU A 88 7.00 11.37 -4.99
N CYS A 89 5.88 10.78 -5.47
CA CYS A 89 4.80 11.53 -6.10
C CYS A 89 3.93 12.19 -5.03
N SER A 90 3.83 13.51 -5.06
CA SER A 90 2.90 14.29 -4.25
C SER A 90 2.34 15.44 -5.07
N PHE A 91 1.17 15.93 -4.68
CA PHE A 91 0.66 17.20 -5.14
C PHE A 91 0.59 18.16 -3.96
N ASN A 92 1.05 19.40 -4.15
CA ASN A 92 1.17 20.37 -3.08
C ASN A 92 0.42 21.64 -3.47
N THR A 93 -0.42 22.13 -2.55
CA THR A 93 -1.17 23.40 -2.74
C THR A 93 -0.89 24.31 -1.57
N LYS A 94 -0.50 25.55 -1.83
CA LYS A 94 -0.42 26.60 -0.81
C LYS A 94 -1.80 27.07 -0.41
N GLY A 95 -1.99 27.31 0.86
CA GLY A 95 -3.24 27.80 1.42
C GLY A 95 -3.03 28.41 2.81
N GLU A 96 -4.13 28.74 3.45
CA GLU A 96 -4.17 29.25 4.82
C GLU A 96 -5.01 28.32 5.68
N GLY A 97 -4.45 27.80 6.76
CA GLY A 97 -5.16 27.09 7.82
C GLY A 97 -5.59 28.05 8.92
N THR A 98 -6.75 27.83 9.51
CA THR A 98 -7.20 28.59 10.69
C THR A 98 -7.56 27.67 11.83
N PHE A 99 -7.14 28.02 13.04
CA PHE A 99 -7.52 27.31 14.25
C PHE A 99 -7.62 28.25 15.45
N LYS A 100 -8.23 27.77 16.52
CA LYS A 100 -8.27 28.46 17.81
C LYS A 100 -7.91 27.46 18.90
N ALA A 101 -6.72 27.64 19.49
CA ALA A 101 -6.25 26.81 20.59
C ALA A 101 -7.15 26.99 21.83
N GLY A 102 -7.57 25.88 22.43
CA GLY A 102 -8.35 25.85 23.68
C GLY A 102 -7.47 25.79 24.94
N GLU A 103 -8.09 25.86 26.10
CA GLU A 103 -7.38 25.63 27.36
C GLU A 103 -6.81 24.21 27.43
N GLY A 104 -5.60 24.06 27.95
CA GLY A 104 -4.92 22.76 28.08
C GLY A 104 -4.15 22.30 26.84
N THR A 105 -4.15 23.07 25.73
CA THR A 105 -3.32 22.81 24.55
C THR A 105 -1.97 23.49 24.66
N ASN A 106 -0.98 22.98 23.89
CA ASN A 106 0.34 23.58 23.72
C ASN A 106 0.57 23.86 22.23
N PRO A 107 -0.07 24.89 21.65
CA PRO A 107 -0.05 25.14 20.22
C PRO A 107 1.36 25.48 19.73
N PHE A 108 1.75 24.92 18.59
CA PHE A 108 3.01 25.23 17.89
C PHE A 108 3.06 26.71 17.46
N ALA A 109 1.93 27.27 17.02
CA ALA A 109 1.78 28.65 16.61
C ALA A 109 0.51 29.26 17.22
N GLY A 110 0.43 30.61 17.27
CA GLY A 110 -0.72 31.33 17.81
C GLY A 110 -0.76 31.36 19.36
N LYS A 111 -1.92 31.78 19.90
CA LYS A 111 -2.18 31.90 21.34
C LYS A 111 -3.49 31.23 21.74
N ILE A 112 -3.53 30.71 22.95
CA ILE A 112 -4.75 30.13 23.54
C ILE A 112 -5.87 31.19 23.56
N GLY A 113 -7.06 30.80 23.09
CA GLY A 113 -8.24 31.64 23.08
C GLY A 113 -8.35 32.62 21.91
N GLU A 114 -7.32 32.76 21.07
CA GLU A 114 -7.30 33.61 19.87
C GLU A 114 -7.37 32.77 18.60
N ARG A 115 -8.06 33.27 17.55
CA ARG A 115 -8.02 32.65 16.22
C ARG A 115 -6.67 32.99 15.57
N HIS A 116 -5.96 31.96 15.18
CA HIS A 116 -4.71 32.06 14.43
C HIS A 116 -4.93 31.68 12.96
N THR A 117 -4.21 32.33 12.05
CA THR A 117 -4.11 31.98 10.63
C THR A 117 -2.67 31.64 10.33
N GLU A 118 -2.42 30.47 9.75
CA GLU A 118 -1.08 30.00 9.37
C GLU A 118 -1.00 29.73 7.88
N GLU A 119 0.12 30.14 7.27
CA GLU A 119 0.41 29.73 5.88
C GLU A 119 0.82 28.27 5.84
N GLU A 120 0.07 27.46 5.13
CA GLU A 120 0.24 26.01 5.08
C GLU A 120 0.38 25.48 3.65
N ILE A 121 1.04 24.34 3.54
CA ILE A 121 1.02 23.48 2.36
C ILE A 121 0.06 22.32 2.64
N LYS A 122 -0.96 22.18 1.80
CA LYS A 122 -1.72 20.94 1.70
C LYS A 122 -0.91 19.92 0.91
N LEU A 123 -0.52 18.82 1.52
CA LEU A 123 0.15 17.68 0.90
C LEU A 123 -0.85 16.61 0.53
N GLU A 124 -0.79 16.11 -0.70
CA GLU A 124 -1.63 15.02 -1.21
C GLU A 124 -0.75 13.89 -1.74
N MET A 125 -0.95 12.66 -1.26
CA MET A 125 -0.16 11.49 -1.63
C MET A 125 -1.01 10.24 -1.73
N ILE A 126 -0.77 9.40 -2.75
CA ILE A 126 -1.39 8.09 -2.89
C ILE A 126 -0.54 7.04 -2.18
N PHE A 127 -1.18 6.04 -1.60
CA PHE A 127 -0.50 4.92 -0.97
C PHE A 127 -1.36 3.65 -0.95
N PRO A 128 -0.74 2.46 -0.87
CA PRO A 128 -1.44 1.21 -0.65
C PRO A 128 -2.07 1.15 0.74
N GLY A 129 -3.36 0.77 0.82
CA GLY A 129 -4.14 0.80 2.06
C GLY A 129 -3.53 0.02 3.23
N TRP A 130 -2.74 -1.03 2.97
CA TRP A 130 -2.05 -1.78 4.04
C TRP A 130 -0.91 -1.03 4.70
N LEU A 131 -0.44 0.09 4.12
CA LEU A 131 0.58 0.97 4.70
C LEU A 131 0.00 2.10 5.57
N GLU A 132 -1.32 2.20 5.69
CA GLU A 132 -1.99 3.30 6.39
C GLU A 132 -1.44 3.56 7.79
N ASN A 133 -1.29 2.51 8.59
CA ASN A 133 -0.79 2.66 9.95
C ASN A 133 0.65 3.19 9.99
N ASN A 134 1.52 2.68 9.13
CA ASN A 134 2.93 3.12 9.06
C ASN A 134 3.03 4.58 8.61
N ILE A 135 2.24 4.96 7.60
CA ILE A 135 2.19 6.33 7.07
C ILE A 135 1.64 7.29 8.14
N ARG A 136 0.57 6.90 8.84
CA ARG A 136 0.01 7.70 9.92
C ARG A 136 1.01 7.93 11.06
N ILE A 137 1.73 6.88 11.48
CA ILE A 137 2.77 6.98 12.51
C ILE A 137 3.90 7.92 12.06
N ALA A 138 4.40 7.77 10.83
CA ALA A 138 5.46 8.60 10.29
C ALA A 138 5.03 10.08 10.17
N MET A 139 3.78 10.31 9.72
CA MET A 139 3.20 11.64 9.64
C MET A 139 3.13 12.31 11.02
N MET A 140 2.56 11.63 12.01
CA MET A 140 2.43 12.17 13.38
C MET A 140 3.78 12.47 14.01
N ALA A 141 4.80 11.63 13.78
CA ALA A 141 6.14 11.84 14.33
C ALA A 141 6.91 12.99 13.69
N ALA A 142 6.63 13.31 12.41
CA ALA A 142 7.33 14.35 11.66
C ALA A 142 6.63 15.72 11.68
N HIS A 143 5.34 15.74 12.00
CA HIS A 143 4.52 16.95 12.01
C HIS A 143 4.85 17.85 13.22
N PRO A 144 4.91 19.19 13.07
CA PRO A 144 5.19 20.09 14.16
C PRO A 144 4.01 20.29 15.13
N TYR A 145 2.77 20.04 14.67
CA TYR A 145 1.58 20.23 15.50
C TYR A 145 1.35 19.05 16.44
N GLU A 146 0.87 19.34 17.64
CA GLU A 146 0.46 18.29 18.61
C GLU A 146 -0.79 17.53 18.15
N GLU A 147 -1.72 18.22 17.49
CA GLU A 147 -2.91 17.65 16.86
C GLU A 147 -2.86 17.89 15.36
N VAL A 148 -2.71 16.82 14.59
CA VAL A 148 -2.52 16.90 13.13
C VAL A 148 -3.85 16.79 12.40
N ALA A 149 -4.17 17.79 11.60
CA ALA A 149 -5.29 17.73 10.67
C ALA A 149 -4.91 16.90 9.43
N TYR A 150 -5.65 15.82 9.17
CA TYR A 150 -5.47 14.98 7.99
C TYR A 150 -6.74 14.24 7.62
N ASP A 151 -6.85 13.87 6.35
CA ASP A 151 -7.91 13.04 5.82
C ASP A 151 -7.30 11.86 5.05
N ILE A 152 -7.92 10.68 5.17
CA ILE A 152 -7.59 9.51 4.37
C ILE A 152 -8.85 9.06 3.66
N VAL A 153 -8.80 9.04 2.32
CA VAL A 153 -9.92 8.62 1.48
C VAL A 153 -9.55 7.37 0.69
N SER A 154 -10.50 6.45 0.53
CA SER A 154 -10.35 5.31 -0.37
C SER A 154 -10.49 5.75 -1.82
N LEU A 155 -9.67 5.19 -2.71
CA LEU A 155 -9.70 5.48 -4.12
C LEU A 155 -10.33 4.31 -4.90
N GLU A 156 -11.10 4.64 -5.93
CA GLU A 156 -11.63 3.66 -6.89
C GLU A 156 -10.59 3.23 -7.94
N ASN A 157 -9.43 3.90 -7.95
CA ASN A 157 -8.32 3.56 -8.82
C ASN A 157 -7.89 2.11 -8.61
N GLN A 158 -7.71 1.38 -9.70
CA GLN A 158 -7.23 0.01 -9.66
C GLN A 158 -5.72 -0.04 -9.36
N ASN A 159 -5.35 -0.92 -8.44
CA ASN A 159 -3.96 -1.26 -8.18
C ASN A 159 -3.58 -2.51 -9.00
N GLN A 160 -2.78 -2.34 -10.04
CA GLN A 160 -2.34 -3.44 -10.91
C GLN A 160 -1.30 -4.38 -10.26
N GLN A 161 -0.98 -4.19 -8.99
CA GLN A 161 -0.11 -5.09 -8.22
C GLN A 161 -0.88 -6.08 -7.36
N VAL A 162 -2.21 -5.88 -7.19
CA VAL A 162 -3.05 -6.69 -6.29
C VAL A 162 -4.38 -7.02 -6.93
N GLY A 163 -4.67 -8.32 -7.06
CA GLY A 163 -5.92 -8.82 -7.61
C GLY A 163 -5.83 -10.31 -7.92
N SER A 164 -6.93 -10.89 -8.35
CA SER A 164 -7.05 -12.31 -8.61
C SER A 164 -6.73 -12.65 -10.06
N GLY A 165 -5.91 -13.68 -10.25
CA GLY A 165 -5.51 -14.16 -11.55
C GLY A 165 -4.56 -13.22 -12.30
N LEU A 166 -4.01 -13.74 -13.40
CA LEU A 166 -3.14 -12.99 -14.29
C LEU A 166 -3.56 -13.29 -15.72
N ILE A 167 -3.58 -12.28 -16.58
CA ILE A 167 -3.77 -12.38 -18.02
C ILE A 167 -2.48 -12.00 -18.73
N GLY A 168 -2.21 -12.60 -19.87
CA GLY A 168 -1.08 -12.28 -20.73
C GLY A 168 -1.24 -12.93 -22.08
N ASP A 169 -0.37 -12.58 -23.02
CA ASP A 169 -0.36 -13.09 -24.38
C ASP A 169 0.72 -14.18 -24.53
N LEU A 170 0.46 -15.20 -25.35
CA LEU A 170 1.53 -16.04 -25.87
C LEU A 170 2.33 -15.24 -26.89
N PRO A 171 3.69 -15.40 -26.94
CA PRO A 171 4.53 -14.67 -27.90
C PRO A 171 4.11 -14.90 -29.35
N GLU A 172 3.67 -16.11 -29.66
CA GLU A 172 3.18 -16.53 -30.97
C GLU A 172 1.81 -17.21 -30.86
N PRO A 173 0.93 -17.03 -31.83
CA PRO A 173 -0.35 -17.73 -31.86
C PRO A 173 -0.15 -19.25 -31.92
N VAL A 174 -0.89 -19.98 -31.11
CA VAL A 174 -0.93 -21.45 -31.15
C VAL A 174 -2.39 -21.92 -31.25
N ASP A 175 -2.63 -23.06 -31.87
CA ASP A 175 -3.94 -23.68 -31.87
C ASP A 175 -4.24 -24.36 -30.52
N GLU A 176 -5.47 -24.79 -30.31
CA GLU A 176 -5.92 -25.41 -29.07
C GLU A 176 -5.07 -26.64 -28.69
N THR A 177 -4.79 -27.50 -29.67
CA THR A 177 -4.02 -28.74 -29.47
C THR A 177 -2.56 -28.42 -29.10
N GLY A 178 -1.96 -27.45 -29.77
CA GLY A 178 -0.63 -26.96 -29.46
C GLY A 178 -0.54 -26.37 -28.07
N PHE A 179 -1.55 -25.61 -27.66
CA PHE A 179 -1.60 -25.05 -26.30
C PHE A 179 -1.73 -26.14 -25.22
N LEU A 180 -2.60 -27.13 -25.43
CA LEU A 180 -2.72 -28.26 -24.49
C LEU A 180 -1.42 -29.08 -24.39
N THR A 181 -0.72 -29.26 -25.52
CA THR A 181 0.59 -29.92 -25.53
C THR A 181 1.63 -29.09 -24.75
N LEU A 182 1.69 -27.78 -24.97
CA LEU A 182 2.54 -26.87 -24.22
C LEU A 182 2.29 -26.97 -22.70
N LEU A 183 1.02 -27.01 -22.27
CA LEU A 183 0.67 -27.18 -20.84
C LEU A 183 1.22 -28.49 -20.29
N LYS A 184 1.01 -29.61 -21.00
CA LYS A 184 1.53 -30.93 -20.57
C LYS A 184 3.05 -30.93 -20.41
N GLU A 185 3.75 -30.39 -21.38
CA GLU A 185 5.23 -30.32 -21.36
C GLU A 185 5.74 -29.43 -20.21
N LYS A 186 5.16 -28.23 -20.03
CA LYS A 186 5.62 -27.24 -19.05
C LYS A 186 5.32 -27.66 -17.60
N PHE A 187 4.27 -28.45 -17.39
CA PHE A 187 3.84 -28.86 -16.05
C PHE A 187 4.04 -30.36 -15.75
N ASN A 188 4.61 -31.12 -16.70
CA ASN A 188 4.85 -32.58 -16.59
C ASN A 188 3.54 -33.37 -16.31
N LEU A 189 2.50 -33.10 -17.05
CA LEU A 189 1.17 -33.72 -16.92
C LEU A 189 1.03 -34.93 -17.86
#